data_eb055861e3594a51b28610d8bc203d75
#
_entry.id   eb055861e3594a51b28610d8bc203d75
#
_cell.length_a   1.000
_cell.length_b   1.000
_cell.length_c   1.000
_cell.angle_alpha   90.00
_cell.angle_beta   90.00
_cell.angle_gamma   90.00
#
_symmetry.space_group_name_H-M   'P 1'
#
loop_
_entity.id
_entity.type
_entity.pdbx_description
1 polymer ?
#
loop_
_entity_poly.entity_id
_entity_poly.type
_entity_poly.pdbx_seq_one_letter_code
_entity_poly.pdbx_strand_id
1 'polypeptide(L)'
;MHIDLLFDPFAATWQDVREGAIAAEGEGFDGVWLYDHLAGSVHRQRWVLECWTALSAIAAVVPRIAVGPMVLNVANRDPGTLAVMAATLQEVSGNRLLLGFGAGGGRDTPYVAEQQALGRAVPGDVARRASVEAAVATLRSVWSGTVGGVGGFLRPDPPPPIIIGAFGPKMAELAGRLADGINLPSGPRLADLLHVARTARASSGRHSSPFVVTVSSDLSRGAIERLEELDVDRAVGFVGAPVADHARRLAAGRR
;
A
#
# COMPACT_ATOMS: atom_id res chain seq x y z
N MET A 1 1.35 8.76 16.33
CA MET A 1 1.37 7.71 15.29
C MET A 1 -0.06 7.34 14.90
N HIS A 2 -0.35 7.12 13.60
CA HIS A 2 -1.64 6.61 13.14
C HIS A 2 -1.73 5.09 13.30
N ILE A 3 -2.93 4.57 13.50
CA ILE A 3 -3.19 3.13 13.61
C ILE A 3 -4.18 2.71 12.53
N ASP A 4 -3.70 1.90 11.61
CA ASP A 4 -4.45 1.42 10.45
C ASP A 4 -4.74 -0.08 10.53
N LEU A 5 -5.68 -0.53 9.72
CA LEU A 5 -6.02 -1.94 9.56
C LEU A 5 -5.77 -2.42 8.13
N LEU A 6 -5.14 -3.58 8.00
CA LEU A 6 -4.97 -4.31 6.76
C LEU A 6 -5.98 -5.44 6.71
N PHE A 7 -6.95 -5.33 5.84
CA PHE A 7 -8.00 -6.33 5.68
C PHE A 7 -7.54 -7.47 4.78
N ASP A 8 -7.87 -8.68 5.19
CA ASP A 8 -7.68 -9.87 4.37
C ASP A 8 -8.79 -9.97 3.32
N PRO A 9 -8.50 -9.80 2.01
CA PRO A 9 -9.49 -9.91 0.96
C PRO A 9 -9.75 -11.36 0.51
N PHE A 10 -9.01 -12.34 1.07
CA PHE A 10 -9.12 -13.73 0.69
C PHE A 10 -10.37 -14.38 1.27
N ALA A 11 -11.18 -14.98 0.41
CA ALA A 11 -12.48 -15.58 0.72
C ALA A 11 -13.47 -14.63 1.43
N ALA A 12 -13.15 -13.34 1.53
CA ALA A 12 -14.04 -12.32 2.06
C ALA A 12 -15.13 -11.96 1.05
N THR A 13 -16.33 -11.67 1.53
CA THR A 13 -17.37 -11.04 0.72
C THR A 13 -17.20 -9.53 0.70
N TRP A 14 -17.81 -8.87 -0.29
CA TRP A 14 -17.88 -7.40 -0.27
C TRP A 14 -18.55 -6.88 1.01
N GLN A 15 -19.57 -7.57 1.49
CA GLN A 15 -20.28 -7.17 2.70
C GLN A 15 -19.36 -7.22 3.93
N ASP A 16 -18.55 -8.26 4.10
CA ASP A 16 -17.57 -8.35 5.19
C ASP A 16 -16.58 -7.18 5.17
N VAL A 17 -16.04 -6.88 3.98
CA VAL A 17 -15.07 -5.78 3.80
C VAL A 17 -15.73 -4.42 4.05
N ARG A 18 -16.95 -4.22 3.55
CA ARG A 18 -17.72 -2.99 3.75
C ARG A 18 -18.02 -2.74 5.24
N GLU A 19 -18.55 -3.75 5.92
CA GLU A 19 -18.85 -3.66 7.36
C GLU A 19 -17.59 -3.46 8.19
N GLY A 20 -16.49 -4.11 7.79
CA GLY A 20 -15.19 -3.93 8.37
C GLY A 20 -14.67 -2.49 8.25
N ALA A 21 -14.82 -1.87 7.09
CA ALA A 21 -14.40 -0.48 6.86
C ALA A 21 -15.23 0.52 7.69
N ILE A 22 -16.55 0.31 7.75
CA ILE A 22 -17.44 1.13 8.60
C ILE A 22 -17.08 0.96 10.08
N ALA A 23 -16.82 -0.27 10.53
CA ALA A 23 -16.40 -0.54 11.90
C ALA A 23 -15.04 0.11 12.21
N ALA A 24 -14.06 -0.01 11.33
CA ALA A 24 -12.75 0.62 11.49
C ALA A 24 -12.87 2.13 11.67
N GLU A 25 -13.64 2.80 10.82
CA GLU A 25 -13.88 4.24 10.95
C GLU A 25 -14.64 4.60 12.24
N GLY A 26 -15.65 3.81 12.61
CA GLY A 26 -16.45 4.02 13.83
C GLY A 26 -15.65 3.82 15.11
N GLU A 27 -14.70 2.90 15.12
CA GLU A 27 -13.82 2.60 16.26
C GLU A 27 -12.57 3.51 16.33
N GLY A 28 -12.42 4.46 15.40
CA GLY A 28 -11.36 5.46 15.42
C GLY A 28 -10.01 4.97 14.90
N PHE A 29 -9.99 4.01 13.97
CA PHE A 29 -8.80 3.74 13.18
C PHE A 29 -8.59 4.81 12.12
N ASP A 30 -7.32 5.02 11.72
CA ASP A 30 -6.93 6.12 10.84
C ASP A 30 -6.93 5.75 9.35
N GLY A 31 -6.90 4.46 9.03
CA GLY A 31 -6.87 3.99 7.65
C GLY A 31 -7.18 2.50 7.50
N VAL A 32 -7.54 2.14 6.27
CA VAL A 32 -7.71 0.75 5.85
C VAL A 32 -6.90 0.44 4.60
N TRP A 33 -6.33 -0.75 4.56
CA TRP A 33 -5.48 -1.25 3.51
C TRP A 33 -5.99 -2.60 3.00
N LEU A 34 -5.72 -2.92 1.73
CA LEU A 34 -5.98 -4.22 1.14
C LEU A 34 -4.74 -4.80 0.45
N TYR A 35 -4.59 -6.12 0.49
CA TYR A 35 -3.61 -6.84 -0.33
C TYR A 35 -3.99 -6.80 -1.82
N ASP A 36 -2.98 -6.79 -2.70
CA ASP A 36 -3.14 -6.85 -4.15
C ASP A 36 -2.77 -8.25 -4.68
N HIS A 37 -3.71 -9.17 -4.58
CA HIS A 37 -3.62 -10.51 -5.12
C HIS A 37 -4.74 -10.75 -6.15
N LEU A 38 -4.51 -11.71 -7.08
CA LEU A 38 -5.43 -12.01 -8.18
C LEU A 38 -6.02 -13.42 -8.09
N ALA A 39 -5.43 -14.30 -7.29
CA ALA A 39 -5.90 -15.67 -7.12
C ALA A 39 -5.90 -16.09 -5.65
N GLY A 40 -7.03 -16.57 -5.17
CA GLY A 40 -7.18 -17.06 -3.78
C GLY A 40 -6.26 -18.24 -3.44
N SER A 41 -5.95 -19.06 -4.42
CA SER A 41 -5.16 -20.28 -4.26
C SER A 41 -3.76 -20.06 -3.71
N VAL A 42 -3.15 -18.89 -3.90
CA VAL A 42 -1.82 -18.55 -3.34
C VAL A 42 -1.82 -18.53 -1.81
N HIS A 43 -2.99 -18.34 -1.20
CA HIS A 43 -3.23 -18.46 0.23
C HIS A 43 -4.19 -19.60 0.59
N ARG A 44 -4.34 -20.61 -0.30
CA ARG A 44 -5.23 -21.77 -0.13
C ARG A 44 -6.70 -21.38 0.08
N GLN A 45 -7.11 -20.24 -0.49
CA GLN A 45 -8.47 -19.73 -0.43
C GLN A 45 -9.18 -19.92 -1.77
N ARG A 46 -10.52 -19.86 -1.74
CA ARG A 46 -11.37 -20.09 -2.91
C ARG A 46 -11.31 -18.97 -3.94
N TRP A 47 -11.23 -17.73 -3.47
CA TRP A 47 -11.16 -16.49 -4.27
C TRP A 47 -10.47 -15.40 -3.49
N VAL A 48 -10.24 -14.27 -4.14
CA VAL A 48 -9.80 -13.02 -3.55
C VAL A 48 -10.56 -11.87 -4.20
N LEU A 49 -10.95 -10.86 -3.44
CA LEU A 49 -11.47 -9.62 -4.02
C LEU A 49 -10.33 -8.83 -4.66
N GLU A 50 -10.58 -8.32 -5.88
CA GLU A 50 -9.62 -7.48 -6.57
C GLU A 50 -9.43 -6.16 -5.81
N CYS A 51 -8.17 -5.85 -5.51
CA CYS A 51 -7.78 -4.81 -4.58
C CYS A 51 -8.31 -3.43 -4.96
N TRP A 52 -8.10 -3.00 -6.20
CA TRP A 52 -8.43 -1.63 -6.61
C TRP A 52 -9.93 -1.38 -6.65
N THR A 53 -10.69 -2.34 -7.16
CA THR A 53 -12.15 -2.28 -7.19
C THR A 53 -12.74 -2.21 -5.79
N ALA A 54 -12.24 -3.05 -4.88
CA ALA A 54 -12.71 -3.07 -3.49
C ALA A 54 -12.33 -1.77 -2.75
N LEU A 55 -11.10 -1.25 -2.93
CA LEU A 55 -10.66 0.01 -2.33
C LEU A 55 -11.49 1.20 -2.82
N SER A 56 -11.83 1.25 -4.11
CA SER A 56 -12.68 2.31 -4.66
C SER A 56 -14.08 2.30 -4.01
N ALA A 57 -14.64 1.12 -3.80
CA ALA A 57 -15.91 0.95 -3.11
C ALA A 57 -15.80 1.32 -1.62
N ILE A 58 -14.72 0.95 -0.93
CA ILE A 58 -14.45 1.37 0.47
C ILE A 58 -14.38 2.89 0.56
N ALA A 59 -13.62 3.55 -0.32
CA ALA A 59 -13.45 5.01 -0.31
C ALA A 59 -14.78 5.77 -0.43
N ALA A 60 -15.75 5.20 -1.15
CA ALA A 60 -17.10 5.75 -1.27
C ALA A 60 -17.99 5.50 -0.04
N VAL A 61 -17.66 4.50 0.78
CA VAL A 61 -18.45 4.11 1.96
C VAL A 61 -17.96 4.78 3.24
N VAL A 62 -16.64 4.97 3.38
CA VAL A 62 -16.03 5.60 4.56
C VAL A 62 -15.49 6.98 4.18
N PRO A 63 -16.04 8.09 4.73
CA PRO A 63 -15.70 9.43 4.26
C PRO A 63 -14.46 10.06 4.94
N ARG A 64 -13.91 9.46 6.00
CA ARG A 64 -12.87 10.13 6.81
C ARG A 64 -11.51 9.47 6.79
N ILE A 65 -11.46 8.14 6.92
CA ILE A 65 -10.20 7.41 7.09
C ILE A 65 -9.44 7.25 5.77
N ALA A 66 -8.12 7.12 5.86
CA ALA A 66 -7.26 6.84 4.71
C ALA A 66 -7.58 5.48 4.09
N VAL A 67 -7.37 5.35 2.78
CA VAL A 67 -7.52 4.09 2.04
C VAL A 67 -6.27 3.83 1.21
N GLY A 68 -5.83 2.58 1.13
CA GLY A 68 -4.65 2.26 0.32
C GLY A 68 -4.42 0.78 0.06
N PRO A 69 -3.75 0.43 -1.02
CA PRO A 69 -3.25 -0.93 -1.23
C PRO A 69 -1.94 -1.15 -0.47
N MET A 70 -1.74 -2.32 0.12
CA MET A 70 -0.51 -2.68 0.82
C MET A 70 0.05 -4.00 0.29
N VAL A 71 0.79 -4.01 -0.78
CA VAL A 71 1.02 -2.94 -1.73
C VAL A 71 0.65 -3.44 -3.13
N LEU A 72 0.31 -2.55 -4.07
CA LEU A 72 0.06 -2.95 -5.46
C LEU A 72 1.29 -3.61 -6.07
N ASN A 73 1.07 -4.71 -6.78
CA ASN A 73 2.11 -5.31 -7.61
C ASN A 73 2.20 -4.56 -8.94
N VAL A 74 3.38 -4.01 -9.25
CA VAL A 74 3.65 -3.27 -10.50
C VAL A 74 3.29 -4.08 -11.76
N ALA A 75 3.33 -5.43 -11.69
CA ALA A 75 3.01 -6.30 -12.83
C ALA A 75 1.48 -6.46 -13.06
N ASN A 76 0.63 -6.06 -12.12
CA ASN A 76 -0.81 -6.29 -12.22
C ASN A 76 -1.52 -5.27 -13.11
N ARG A 77 -0.98 -4.07 -13.26
CA ARG A 77 -1.62 -2.97 -14.01
C ARG A 77 -0.60 -2.20 -14.84
N ASP A 78 -1.02 -1.75 -16.00
CA ASP A 78 -0.25 -0.79 -16.79
C ASP A 78 -0.04 0.51 -15.99
N PRO A 79 1.20 1.05 -15.90
CA PRO A 79 1.48 2.22 -15.07
C PRO A 79 0.75 3.50 -15.51
N GLY A 80 0.52 3.68 -16.81
CA GLY A 80 -0.23 4.84 -17.33
C GLY A 80 -1.71 4.75 -16.93
N THR A 81 -2.32 3.58 -17.09
CA THR A 81 -3.69 3.31 -16.64
C THR A 81 -3.79 3.48 -15.11
N LEU A 82 -2.84 2.94 -14.34
CA LEU A 82 -2.81 3.09 -12.90
C LEU A 82 -2.73 4.56 -12.47
N ALA A 83 -1.97 5.39 -13.19
CA ALA A 83 -1.89 6.82 -12.90
C ALA A 83 -3.26 7.52 -13.00
N VAL A 84 -4.03 7.20 -14.05
CA VAL A 84 -5.40 7.73 -14.23
C VAL A 84 -6.34 7.22 -13.14
N MET A 85 -6.27 5.93 -12.83
CA MET A 85 -7.05 5.32 -11.75
C MET A 85 -6.74 5.96 -10.39
N ALA A 86 -5.45 6.18 -10.09
CA ALA A 86 -5.03 6.75 -8.82
C ALA A 86 -5.43 8.22 -8.67
N ALA A 87 -5.33 9.02 -9.73
CA ALA A 87 -5.83 10.39 -9.73
C ALA A 87 -7.34 10.44 -9.48
N THR A 88 -8.09 9.54 -10.12
CA THR A 88 -9.54 9.44 -9.94
C THR A 88 -9.90 9.00 -8.52
N LEU A 89 -9.21 8.00 -7.95
CA LEU A 89 -9.49 7.55 -6.58
C LEU A 89 -9.08 8.61 -5.55
N GLN A 90 -8.03 9.39 -5.79
CA GLN A 90 -7.65 10.53 -4.96
C GLN A 90 -8.78 11.56 -4.89
N GLU A 91 -9.36 11.91 -6.03
CA GLU A 91 -10.52 12.82 -6.13
C GLU A 91 -11.74 12.22 -5.41
N VAL A 92 -12.15 11.01 -5.77
CA VAL A 92 -13.32 10.31 -5.19
C VAL A 92 -13.20 10.14 -3.68
N SER A 93 -12.00 9.88 -3.18
CA SER A 93 -11.75 9.73 -1.75
C SER A 93 -11.66 11.05 -0.99
N GLY A 94 -11.64 12.22 -1.66
CA GLY A 94 -11.34 13.49 -1.01
C GLY A 94 -9.91 13.55 -0.47
N ASN A 95 -8.94 13.18 -1.29
CA ASN A 95 -7.50 13.22 -0.98
C ASN A 95 -7.03 12.28 0.15
N ARG A 96 -7.67 11.10 0.29
CA ARG A 96 -7.35 10.11 1.34
C ARG A 96 -6.59 8.88 0.83
N LEU A 97 -6.22 8.83 -0.46
CA LEU A 97 -5.48 7.72 -1.02
C LEU A 97 -4.03 7.72 -0.55
N LEU A 98 -3.58 6.61 0.02
CA LEU A 98 -2.17 6.28 0.27
C LEU A 98 -1.76 5.21 -0.75
N LEU A 99 -1.00 5.58 -1.79
CA LEU A 99 -0.71 4.68 -2.90
C LEU A 99 0.47 3.76 -2.58
N GLY A 100 0.18 2.64 -1.93
CA GLY A 100 1.16 1.58 -1.70
C GLY A 100 1.52 0.85 -2.99
N PHE A 101 2.81 0.69 -3.30
CA PHE A 101 3.29 0.19 -4.57
C PHE A 101 4.57 -0.64 -4.41
N GLY A 102 4.73 -1.73 -5.16
CA GLY A 102 5.88 -2.61 -5.01
C GLY A 102 6.15 -3.50 -6.21
N ALA A 103 7.26 -4.23 -6.12
CA ALA A 103 7.78 -5.06 -7.19
C ALA A 103 7.06 -6.42 -7.36
N GLY A 104 6.06 -6.71 -6.52
CA GLY A 104 5.40 -8.01 -6.46
C GLY A 104 6.29 -9.12 -5.89
N GLY A 105 5.77 -10.34 -5.83
CA GLY A 105 6.50 -11.53 -5.40
C GLY A 105 7.60 -11.94 -6.38
N GLY A 106 8.73 -12.45 -5.87
CA GLY A 106 9.81 -12.98 -6.68
C GLY A 106 9.51 -14.38 -7.22
N ARG A 107 10.40 -14.88 -8.09
CA ARG A 107 10.28 -16.21 -8.74
C ARG A 107 10.18 -17.36 -7.75
N ASP A 108 10.77 -17.20 -6.57
CA ASP A 108 10.81 -18.22 -5.52
C ASP A 108 9.66 -18.09 -4.51
N THR A 109 8.65 -17.27 -4.82
CA THR A 109 7.47 -17.09 -3.99
C THR A 109 6.24 -17.77 -4.61
N PRO A 110 5.25 -18.20 -3.82
CA PRO A 110 4.01 -18.77 -4.36
C PRO A 110 3.23 -17.79 -5.26
N TYR A 111 3.47 -16.49 -5.14
CA TYR A 111 2.81 -15.44 -5.90
C TYR A 111 3.18 -15.42 -7.40
N VAL A 112 4.25 -16.12 -7.79
CA VAL A 112 4.59 -16.31 -9.20
C VAL A 112 3.47 -16.99 -9.98
N ALA A 113 2.73 -17.89 -9.33
CA ALA A 113 1.65 -18.66 -9.94
C ALA A 113 0.50 -17.75 -10.46
N GLU A 114 0.20 -16.67 -9.78
CA GLU A 114 -0.81 -15.69 -10.25
C GLU A 114 -0.42 -15.07 -11.59
N GLN A 115 0.83 -14.66 -11.70
CA GLN A 115 1.34 -14.02 -12.93
C GLN A 115 1.40 -15.02 -14.09
N GLN A 116 1.89 -16.23 -13.83
CA GLN A 116 1.98 -17.30 -14.82
C GLN A 116 0.60 -17.73 -15.33
N ALA A 117 -0.40 -17.85 -14.44
CA ALA A 117 -1.77 -18.21 -14.81
C ALA A 117 -2.40 -17.17 -15.75
N LEU A 118 -1.98 -15.91 -15.67
CA LEU A 118 -2.42 -14.81 -16.54
C LEU A 118 -1.49 -14.59 -17.75
N GLY A 119 -0.59 -15.53 -18.04
CA GLY A 119 0.33 -15.45 -19.17
C GLY A 119 1.43 -14.40 -19.01
N ARG A 120 1.70 -13.92 -17.80
CA ARG A 120 2.71 -12.90 -17.53
C ARG A 120 4.02 -13.53 -17.10
N ALA A 121 5.14 -13.04 -17.64
CA ALA A 121 6.47 -13.42 -17.18
C ALA A 121 6.78 -12.74 -15.83
N VAL A 122 7.48 -13.44 -14.94
CA VAL A 122 8.03 -12.87 -13.71
C VAL A 122 9.52 -12.59 -13.93
N PRO A 123 9.93 -11.34 -14.11
CA PRO A 123 11.32 -10.98 -14.31
C PRO A 123 12.16 -11.21 -13.05
N GLY A 124 13.50 -11.18 -13.19
CA GLY A 124 14.40 -11.20 -12.04
C GLY A 124 14.34 -9.88 -11.25
N ASP A 125 14.91 -9.89 -10.06
CA ASP A 125 14.81 -8.79 -9.07
C ASP A 125 15.27 -7.43 -9.61
N VAL A 126 16.31 -7.40 -10.42
CA VAL A 126 16.81 -6.15 -11.02
C VAL A 126 15.75 -5.52 -11.93
N ALA A 127 15.18 -6.32 -12.83
CA ALA A 127 14.15 -5.84 -13.75
C ALA A 127 12.85 -5.47 -13.03
N ARG A 128 12.46 -6.22 -11.99
CA ARG A 128 11.27 -5.89 -11.17
C ARG A 128 11.44 -4.54 -10.45
N ARG A 129 12.65 -4.25 -9.91
CA ARG A 129 12.94 -2.93 -9.32
C ARG A 129 12.91 -1.82 -10.37
N ALA A 130 13.51 -2.05 -11.54
CA ALA A 130 13.45 -1.09 -12.65
C ALA A 130 12.01 -0.79 -13.09
N SER A 131 11.13 -1.80 -13.07
CA SER A 131 9.69 -1.60 -13.35
C SER A 131 9.02 -0.70 -12.31
N VAL A 132 9.36 -0.82 -11.03
CA VAL A 132 8.85 0.10 -9.99
C VAL A 132 9.34 1.52 -10.23
N GLU A 133 10.62 1.71 -10.55
CA GLU A 133 11.20 3.02 -10.86
C GLU A 133 10.52 3.68 -12.07
N ALA A 134 10.37 2.92 -13.16
CA ALA A 134 9.68 3.38 -14.36
C ALA A 134 8.21 3.73 -14.10
N ALA A 135 7.50 2.92 -13.29
CA ALA A 135 6.12 3.17 -12.94
C ALA A 135 5.95 4.45 -12.11
N VAL A 136 6.82 4.71 -11.12
CA VAL A 136 6.81 5.98 -10.36
C VAL A 136 7.00 7.17 -11.28
N ALA A 137 7.92 7.08 -12.24
CA ALA A 137 8.14 8.14 -13.23
C ALA A 137 6.89 8.36 -14.10
N THR A 138 6.26 7.27 -14.58
CA THR A 138 5.03 7.34 -15.38
C THR A 138 3.88 7.97 -14.60
N LEU A 139 3.63 7.54 -13.35
CA LEU A 139 2.60 8.10 -12.48
C LEU A 139 2.74 9.63 -12.38
N ARG A 140 3.92 10.11 -12.04
CA ARG A 140 4.20 11.55 -11.90
C ARG A 140 4.08 12.31 -13.22
N SER A 141 4.52 11.70 -14.33
CA SER A 141 4.37 12.28 -15.67
C SER A 141 2.91 12.47 -16.04
N VAL A 142 2.05 11.46 -15.86
CA VAL A 142 0.61 11.54 -16.15
C VAL A 142 -0.05 12.60 -15.25
N TRP A 143 0.29 12.65 -13.97
CA TRP A 143 -0.25 13.65 -13.03
C TRP A 143 0.22 15.08 -13.31
N SER A 144 1.19 15.29 -14.21
CA SER A 144 1.50 16.63 -14.72
C SER A 144 0.37 17.19 -15.62
N GLY A 145 -0.55 16.34 -16.09
CA GLY A 145 -1.71 16.69 -16.89
C GLY A 145 -1.50 16.61 -18.40
N THR A 146 -0.24 16.43 -18.86
CA THR A 146 0.09 16.34 -20.29
C THR A 146 1.21 15.31 -20.50
N VAL A 147 0.98 14.33 -21.37
CA VAL A 147 1.94 13.28 -21.71
C VAL A 147 1.95 13.06 -23.22
N GLY A 148 3.14 13.03 -23.83
CA GLY A 148 3.27 12.76 -25.27
C GLY A 148 2.50 13.74 -26.18
N GLY A 149 2.30 14.99 -25.74
CA GLY A 149 1.50 15.99 -26.45
C GLY A 149 -0.01 15.87 -26.27
N VAL A 150 -0.48 14.86 -25.52
CA VAL A 150 -1.90 14.70 -25.16
C VAL A 150 -2.15 15.31 -23.79
N GLY A 151 -3.05 16.30 -23.73
CA GLY A 151 -3.48 16.97 -22.49
C GLY A 151 -4.81 16.44 -21.97
N GLY A 152 -5.22 16.95 -20.79
CA GLY A 152 -6.53 16.64 -20.19
C GLY A 152 -6.52 15.46 -19.23
N PHE A 153 -5.35 14.94 -18.86
CA PHE A 153 -5.26 14.01 -17.73
C PHE A 153 -5.60 14.72 -16.43
N LEU A 154 -6.38 14.03 -15.55
CA LEU A 154 -6.70 14.55 -14.23
C LEU A 154 -5.40 14.77 -13.43
N ARG A 155 -5.25 15.98 -12.92
CA ARG A 155 -4.12 16.36 -12.05
C ARG A 155 -4.60 16.35 -10.61
N PRO A 156 -4.22 15.34 -9.82
CA PRO A 156 -4.60 15.32 -8.41
C PRO A 156 -3.86 16.42 -7.65
N ASP A 157 -4.59 17.16 -6.81
CA ASP A 157 -4.02 18.22 -5.95
C ASP A 157 -4.60 18.13 -4.53
N PRO A 158 -3.80 17.67 -3.54
CA PRO A 158 -2.44 17.14 -3.70
C PRO A 158 -2.40 15.77 -4.39
N PRO A 159 -1.29 15.39 -5.04
CA PRO A 159 -1.12 14.05 -5.56
C PRO A 159 -1.05 13.03 -4.40
N PRO A 160 -1.59 11.82 -4.60
CA PRO A 160 -1.50 10.80 -3.57
C PRO A 160 -0.04 10.44 -3.29
N PRO A 161 0.38 10.31 -2.01
CA PRO A 161 1.73 9.90 -1.68
C PRO A 161 2.00 8.48 -2.19
N ILE A 162 3.09 8.29 -2.91
CA ILE A 162 3.56 6.99 -3.37
C ILE A 162 4.38 6.35 -2.27
N ILE A 163 3.93 5.21 -1.73
CA ILE A 163 4.57 4.47 -0.64
C ILE A 163 5.12 3.16 -1.20
N ILE A 164 6.44 2.99 -1.24
CA ILE A 164 7.06 1.78 -1.78
C ILE A 164 7.21 0.71 -0.71
N GLY A 165 6.67 -0.50 -0.99
CA GLY A 165 6.87 -1.68 -0.15
C GLY A 165 8.30 -2.24 -0.30
N ALA A 166 8.99 -2.45 0.82
CA ALA A 166 10.38 -2.91 0.82
C ALA A 166 10.62 -4.05 1.83
N PHE A 167 11.12 -5.18 1.33
CA PHE A 167 11.55 -6.33 2.14
C PHE A 167 13.09 -6.45 2.21
N GLY A 168 13.83 -5.59 1.52
CA GLY A 168 15.28 -5.63 1.49
C GLY A 168 15.91 -4.27 1.16
N PRO A 169 17.24 -4.14 1.36
CA PRO A 169 17.92 -2.85 1.33
C PRO A 169 17.84 -2.13 -0.01
N LYS A 170 17.86 -2.85 -1.14
CA LYS A 170 17.76 -2.23 -2.47
C LYS A 170 16.38 -1.60 -2.75
N MET A 171 15.30 -2.18 -2.21
CA MET A 171 13.97 -1.57 -2.30
C MET A 171 13.81 -0.43 -1.29
N ALA A 172 14.42 -0.54 -0.11
CA ALA A 172 14.45 0.54 0.88
C ALA A 172 15.21 1.77 0.35
N GLU A 173 16.37 1.56 -0.29
CA GLU A 173 17.11 2.60 -0.99
C GLU A 173 16.28 3.25 -2.10
N LEU A 174 15.62 2.44 -2.94
CA LEU A 174 14.75 2.95 -4.01
C LEU A 174 13.61 3.82 -3.45
N ALA A 175 12.96 3.36 -2.37
CA ALA A 175 11.91 4.11 -1.68
C ALA A 175 12.42 5.47 -1.19
N GLY A 176 13.56 5.50 -0.52
CA GLY A 176 14.17 6.75 -0.06
C GLY A 176 14.47 7.73 -1.19
N ARG A 177 15.02 7.24 -2.31
CA ARG A 177 15.35 8.09 -3.48
C ARG A 177 14.11 8.65 -4.17
N LEU A 178 13.07 7.86 -4.36
CA LEU A 178 12.01 8.17 -5.32
C LEU A 178 10.63 8.38 -4.70
N ALA A 179 10.30 7.69 -3.59
CA ALA A 179 8.94 7.65 -3.08
C ALA A 179 8.63 8.79 -2.09
N ASP A 180 7.38 8.90 -1.75
CA ASP A 180 6.87 9.81 -0.71
C ASP A 180 6.67 9.06 0.62
N GLY A 181 7.00 7.76 0.63
CA GLY A 181 6.98 6.92 1.82
C GLY A 181 7.52 5.52 1.58
N ILE A 182 7.58 4.75 2.65
CA ILE A 182 8.02 3.35 2.66
C ILE A 182 7.07 2.50 3.50
N ASN A 183 6.78 1.29 3.03
CA ASN A 183 6.14 0.26 3.82
C ASN A 183 7.13 -0.87 4.12
N LEU A 184 7.23 -1.23 5.39
CA LEU A 184 8.16 -2.24 5.89
C LEU A 184 7.43 -3.30 6.74
N PRO A 185 7.87 -4.57 6.70
CA PRO A 185 7.45 -5.54 7.70
C PRO A 185 8.10 -5.22 9.05
N SER A 186 7.41 -5.55 10.15
CA SER A 186 8.04 -5.64 11.46
C SER A 186 9.11 -6.74 11.48
N GLY A 187 10.04 -6.65 12.42
CA GLY A 187 11.05 -7.68 12.62
C GLY A 187 12.48 -7.12 12.83
N PRO A 188 13.48 -8.00 12.95
CA PRO A 188 14.82 -7.62 13.38
C PRO A 188 15.56 -6.69 12.41
N ARG A 189 15.15 -6.64 11.13
CA ARG A 189 15.78 -5.78 10.12
C ARG A 189 15.09 -4.42 9.95
N LEU A 190 14.04 -4.12 10.72
CA LEU A 190 13.25 -2.89 10.53
C LEU A 190 14.12 -1.63 10.67
N ALA A 191 14.89 -1.52 11.74
CA ALA A 191 15.75 -0.36 11.97
C ALA A 191 16.79 -0.16 10.86
N ASP A 192 17.42 -1.25 10.40
CA ASP A 192 18.41 -1.20 9.31
C ASP A 192 17.79 -0.74 7.99
N LEU A 193 16.61 -1.26 7.65
CA LEU A 193 15.90 -0.88 6.41
C LEU A 193 15.42 0.58 6.47
N LEU A 194 14.97 1.05 7.63
CA LEU A 194 14.63 2.45 7.86
C LEU A 194 15.86 3.35 7.70
N HIS A 195 16.99 2.97 8.27
CA HIS A 195 18.24 3.70 8.13
C HIS A 195 18.66 3.82 6.65
N VAL A 196 18.61 2.72 5.90
CA VAL A 196 18.92 2.73 4.45
C VAL A 196 17.99 3.69 3.69
N ALA A 197 16.69 3.63 3.94
CA ALA A 197 15.72 4.49 3.26
C ALA A 197 15.91 5.96 3.60
N ARG A 198 16.10 6.30 4.88
CA ARG A 198 16.33 7.68 5.33
C ARG A 198 17.62 8.26 4.80
N THR A 199 18.71 7.48 4.77
CA THR A 199 20.00 7.87 4.19
C THR A 199 19.86 8.16 2.68
N ALA A 200 19.22 7.26 1.95
CA ALA A 200 18.97 7.44 0.51
C ALA A 200 18.11 8.69 0.24
N ARG A 201 17.11 8.97 1.08
CA ARG A 201 16.29 10.18 0.96
C ARG A 201 17.09 11.44 1.22
N ALA A 202 17.91 11.47 2.27
CA ALA A 202 18.77 12.61 2.57
C ALA A 202 19.71 12.95 1.38
N SER A 203 20.24 11.92 0.73
CA SER A 203 21.15 12.04 -0.41
C SER A 203 20.43 12.40 -1.73
N SER A 204 19.10 12.26 -1.82
CA SER A 204 18.33 12.48 -3.06
C SER A 204 17.89 13.93 -3.28
N GLY A 205 18.21 14.85 -2.37
CA GLY A 205 17.72 16.23 -2.39
C GLY A 205 16.24 16.40 -2.00
N ARG A 206 15.56 15.32 -1.59
CA ARG A 206 14.14 15.31 -1.18
C ARG A 206 13.94 15.37 0.34
N HIS A 207 14.97 15.66 1.10
CA HIS A 207 14.97 15.66 2.57
C HIS A 207 13.91 16.58 3.20
N SER A 208 13.54 17.66 2.54
CA SER A 208 12.54 18.63 3.02
C SER A 208 11.08 18.24 2.75
N SER A 209 10.85 17.23 1.90
CA SER A 209 9.48 16.76 1.61
C SER A 209 9.05 15.68 2.61
N PRO A 210 7.77 15.54 2.96
CA PRO A 210 7.27 14.47 3.83
C PRO A 210 7.69 13.08 3.35
N PHE A 211 7.92 12.16 4.28
CA PHE A 211 8.25 10.77 4.01
C PHE A 211 7.51 9.85 4.97
N VAL A 212 6.40 9.30 4.53
CA VAL A 212 5.51 8.49 5.36
C VAL A 212 6.10 7.10 5.57
N VAL A 213 6.32 6.73 6.83
CA VAL A 213 6.78 5.38 7.21
C VAL A 213 5.61 4.57 7.71
N THR A 214 5.29 3.48 7.02
CA THR A 214 4.26 2.52 7.43
C THR A 214 4.89 1.17 7.79
N VAL A 215 4.46 0.56 8.89
CA VAL A 215 5.01 -0.73 9.35
C VAL A 215 3.88 -1.68 9.74
N SER A 216 3.93 -2.91 9.22
CA SER A 216 3.04 -3.98 9.68
C SER A 216 3.31 -4.34 11.14
N SER A 217 2.27 -4.48 11.98
CA SER A 217 2.41 -4.67 13.43
C SER A 217 1.30 -5.56 13.98
N ASP A 218 1.55 -6.20 15.12
CA ASP A 218 0.52 -6.89 15.91
C ASP A 218 -0.33 -5.92 16.76
N LEU A 219 0.01 -4.63 16.72
CA LEU A 219 -0.63 -3.55 17.48
C LEU A 219 -0.60 -3.74 19.00
N SER A 220 0.22 -4.63 19.54
CA SER A 220 0.44 -4.72 20.97
C SER A 220 1.10 -3.44 21.49
N ARG A 221 0.86 -3.11 22.78
CA ARG A 221 1.44 -1.91 23.40
C ARG A 221 2.94 -1.82 23.20
N GLY A 222 3.67 -2.90 23.48
CA GLY A 222 5.12 -2.91 23.30
C GLY A 222 5.57 -2.84 21.83
N ALA A 223 4.76 -3.29 20.87
CA ALA A 223 5.05 -3.07 19.46
C ALA A 223 4.86 -1.60 19.07
N ILE A 224 3.78 -0.97 19.52
CA ILE A 224 3.49 0.44 19.31
C ILE A 224 4.61 1.33 19.86
N GLU A 225 5.00 1.13 21.15
CA GLU A 225 6.08 1.88 21.79
C GLU A 225 7.40 1.79 20.99
N ARG A 226 7.78 0.59 20.52
CA ARG A 226 8.97 0.41 19.66
C ARG A 226 8.86 1.10 18.30
N LEU A 227 7.67 1.18 17.71
CA LEU A 227 7.47 1.88 16.43
C LEU A 227 7.53 3.40 16.62
N GLU A 228 7.06 3.93 17.75
CA GLU A 228 7.18 5.34 18.10
C GLU A 228 8.65 5.75 18.30
N GLU A 229 9.46 4.91 19.00
CA GLU A 229 10.91 5.12 19.13
C GLU A 229 11.66 5.17 17.79
N LEU A 230 11.10 4.53 16.76
CA LEU A 230 11.65 4.51 15.40
C LEU A 230 11.07 5.61 14.49
N ASP A 231 10.31 6.56 15.02
CA ASP A 231 9.62 7.60 14.24
C ASP A 231 8.80 7.00 13.08
N VAL A 232 8.00 5.98 13.36
CA VAL A 232 7.05 5.40 12.41
C VAL A 232 5.76 6.22 12.42
N ASP A 233 5.26 6.58 11.24
CA ASP A 233 4.06 7.42 11.13
C ASP A 233 2.78 6.60 11.28
N ARG A 234 2.79 5.34 10.78
CA ARG A 234 1.59 4.49 10.72
C ARG A 234 1.92 3.03 11.07
N ALA A 235 1.27 2.50 12.10
CA ALA A 235 1.28 1.07 12.41
C ALA A 235 0.07 0.40 11.79
N VAL A 236 0.27 -0.72 11.08
CA VAL A 236 -0.79 -1.39 10.31
C VAL A 236 -1.02 -2.80 10.84
N GLY A 237 -2.18 -3.02 11.48
CA GLY A 237 -2.57 -4.31 12.04
C GLY A 237 -3.35 -5.17 11.04
N PHE A 238 -3.05 -6.47 11.02
CA PHE A 238 -3.78 -7.43 10.18
C PHE A 238 -5.14 -7.78 10.76
N VAL A 239 -6.15 -7.84 9.90
CA VAL A 239 -7.54 -8.18 10.26
C VAL A 239 -8.09 -9.21 9.30
N GLY A 240 -8.34 -10.43 9.81
CA GLY A 240 -9.04 -11.50 9.08
C GLY A 240 -10.55 -11.48 9.33
N ALA A 241 -11.27 -12.28 8.55
CA ALA A 241 -12.73 -12.42 8.67
C ALA A 241 -13.18 -13.08 9.99
N PRO A 242 -14.34 -12.70 10.58
CA PRO A 242 -15.17 -11.55 10.22
C PRO A 242 -14.50 -10.22 10.52
N VAL A 243 -14.32 -9.40 9.48
CA VAL A 243 -13.46 -8.20 9.55
C VAL A 243 -13.95 -7.20 10.59
N ALA A 244 -15.26 -6.92 10.63
CA ALA A 244 -15.84 -5.96 11.57
C ALA A 244 -15.65 -6.36 13.03
N ASP A 245 -15.85 -7.64 13.36
CA ASP A 245 -15.69 -8.14 14.73
C ASP A 245 -14.25 -8.14 15.17
N HIS A 246 -13.32 -8.43 14.25
CA HIS A 246 -11.90 -8.39 14.54
C HIS A 246 -11.44 -6.93 14.76
N ALA A 247 -11.90 -5.98 13.95
CA ALA A 247 -11.62 -4.56 14.14
C ALA A 247 -12.10 -4.06 15.52
N ARG A 248 -13.33 -4.41 15.93
CA ARG A 248 -13.87 -4.06 17.26
C ARG A 248 -13.06 -4.66 18.40
N ARG A 249 -12.61 -5.93 18.29
CA ARG A 249 -11.75 -6.55 19.30
C ARG A 249 -10.41 -5.84 19.44
N LEU A 250 -9.77 -5.47 18.32
CA LEU A 250 -8.53 -4.69 18.36
C LEU A 250 -8.73 -3.31 18.99
N ALA A 251 -9.83 -2.63 18.68
CA ALA A 251 -10.16 -1.34 19.30
C ALA A 251 -10.37 -1.46 20.80
N ALA A 252 -11.07 -2.50 21.26
CA ALA A 252 -11.29 -2.76 22.69
C ALA A 252 -9.99 -3.02 23.47
N GLY A 253 -9.03 -3.69 22.85
CA GLY A 253 -7.71 -3.96 23.43
C GLY A 253 -6.77 -2.73 23.50
N ARG A 254 -7.13 -1.61 22.85
CA ARG A 254 -6.37 -0.34 22.86
C ARG A 254 -6.84 0.63 23.95
N ARG A 255 -8.02 0.43 24.52
CA ARG A 255 -8.59 1.24 25.62
C ARG A 255 -8.05 0.75 26.96
#